data_c04b28b35054edcf0163a9bfdcfa8b41
#
_entry.id   c04b28b35054edcf0163a9bfdcfa8b41
#
_cell.length_a   1.000
_cell.length_b   1.000
_cell.length_c   1.000
_cell.angle_alpha   90.00
_cell.angle_beta   90.00
_cell.angle_gamma   90.00
#
_symmetry.space_group_name_H-M   'P 1'
#
loop_
_entity.id
_entity.type
_entity.pdbx_description
1 polymer ?
#
loop_
_entity_poly.entity_id
_entity_poly.type
_entity_poly.pdbx_seq_one_letter_code
_entity_poly.pdbx_strand_id
1 'polypeptide(L)'
;MDPDFVSVTYGAGGTTRDRTAQVSALLKSELGFTVMPHLTCVGHSRAELRELADRIFAGGFRNIMTLRGDPPKGASEFTVAPDGLRYANELVTLLKERHPEFCLGVGGYPERHPEAPSLEVDLDHLKRKVDAGAAFVTTQLFFDNAVYYRFVDQCRARGITVPIVPGIMPVLSLKQIQRFTSMCGATLPATLIKRLEAAADHAEVVEMVGVDWAINQIRDLLAHGAPGYHLYILNRAKAALALSAGLAA
;
A
#
# COMPACT_ATOMS: atom_id res chain seq x y z
N MET A 1 17.24 -1.24 -10.35
CA MET A 1 16.60 -1.56 -9.07
C MET A 1 16.62 -3.05 -8.87
N ASP A 2 16.96 -3.50 -7.69
CA ASP A 2 16.84 -4.87 -7.24
C ASP A 2 15.90 -4.87 -6.01
N PRO A 3 14.58 -4.95 -6.21
CA PRO A 3 13.63 -4.86 -5.13
C PRO A 3 13.55 -6.19 -4.37
N ASP A 4 13.46 -6.14 -3.03
CA ASP A 4 13.21 -7.33 -2.20
C ASP A 4 11.90 -8.03 -2.57
N PHE A 5 10.90 -7.27 -3.01
CA PHE A 5 9.64 -7.79 -3.53
C PHE A 5 8.92 -6.79 -4.45
N VAL A 6 8.02 -7.32 -5.26
CA VAL A 6 7.12 -6.53 -6.12
C VAL A 6 5.67 -6.80 -5.73
N SER A 7 4.90 -5.76 -5.43
CA SER A 7 3.47 -5.90 -5.18
C SER A 7 2.64 -5.74 -6.45
N VAL A 8 1.61 -6.57 -6.61
CA VAL A 8 0.70 -6.52 -7.75
C VAL A 8 -0.70 -6.21 -7.26
N THR A 9 -1.21 -5.04 -7.67
CA THR A 9 -2.51 -4.54 -7.19
C THR A 9 -3.67 -5.38 -7.67
N TYR A 10 -4.70 -5.49 -6.82
CA TYR A 10 -5.99 -6.06 -7.14
C TYR A 10 -6.91 -4.93 -7.63
N GLY A 11 -7.51 -5.06 -8.82
CA GLY A 11 -8.34 -3.98 -9.36
C GLY A 11 -9.55 -3.65 -8.48
N ALA A 12 -9.91 -2.38 -8.41
CA ALA A 12 -11.06 -1.93 -7.67
C ALA A 12 -12.33 -2.72 -8.06
N GLY A 13 -13.06 -3.21 -7.05
CA GLY A 13 -14.25 -4.04 -7.27
C GLY A 13 -14.01 -5.42 -7.88
N GLY A 14 -12.76 -5.91 -7.87
CA GLY A 14 -12.43 -7.26 -8.37
C GLY A 14 -12.38 -7.41 -9.90
N THR A 15 -12.38 -6.30 -10.64
CA THR A 15 -12.46 -6.29 -12.12
C THR A 15 -11.20 -6.80 -12.83
N THR A 16 -10.08 -7.01 -12.12
CA THR A 16 -8.81 -7.45 -12.70
C THR A 16 -8.24 -8.71 -12.04
N ARG A 17 -9.10 -9.57 -11.50
CA ARG A 17 -8.70 -10.81 -10.76
C ARG A 17 -7.72 -11.66 -11.56
N ASP A 18 -8.11 -12.04 -12.78
CA ASP A 18 -7.31 -12.91 -13.65
C ASP A 18 -6.01 -12.21 -14.08
N ARG A 19 -6.07 -10.91 -14.31
CA ARG A 19 -4.90 -10.12 -14.70
C ARG A 19 -3.87 -10.01 -13.56
N THR A 20 -4.32 -9.83 -12.31
CA THR A 20 -3.43 -9.85 -11.15
C THR A 20 -2.70 -11.19 -11.04
N ALA A 21 -3.42 -12.31 -11.18
CA ALA A 21 -2.83 -13.63 -11.14
C ALA A 21 -1.82 -13.86 -12.29
N GLN A 22 -2.18 -13.48 -13.53
CA GLN A 22 -1.31 -13.60 -14.70
C GLN A 22 -0.02 -12.76 -14.55
N VAL A 23 -0.15 -11.49 -14.17
CA VAL A 23 1.01 -10.60 -13.98
C VAL A 23 1.89 -11.11 -12.84
N SER A 24 1.30 -11.55 -11.73
CA SER A 24 2.06 -12.12 -10.60
C SER A 24 2.83 -13.38 -11.02
N ALA A 25 2.21 -14.28 -11.79
CA ALA A 25 2.87 -15.46 -12.30
C ALA A 25 4.04 -15.12 -13.22
N LEU A 26 3.84 -14.19 -14.17
CA LEU A 26 4.88 -13.75 -15.10
C LEU A 26 6.08 -13.11 -14.36
N LEU A 27 5.83 -12.20 -13.42
CA LEU A 27 6.90 -11.56 -12.62
C LEU A 27 7.72 -12.60 -11.85
N LYS A 28 7.07 -13.65 -11.35
CA LYS A 28 7.72 -14.72 -10.61
C LYS A 28 8.49 -15.67 -11.54
N SER A 29 7.86 -16.16 -12.61
CA SER A 29 8.43 -17.21 -13.46
C SER A 29 9.48 -16.68 -14.44
N GLU A 30 9.24 -15.51 -15.05
CA GLU A 30 10.11 -14.97 -16.09
C GLU A 30 11.20 -14.05 -15.52
N LEU A 31 10.90 -13.32 -14.44
CA LEU A 31 11.81 -12.31 -13.89
C LEU A 31 12.39 -12.69 -12.51
N GLY A 32 11.95 -13.80 -11.92
CA GLY A 32 12.49 -14.31 -10.66
C GLY A 32 12.17 -13.46 -9.43
N PHE A 33 11.24 -12.50 -9.51
CA PHE A 33 10.92 -11.64 -8.38
C PHE A 33 10.19 -12.38 -7.26
N THR A 34 10.44 -11.98 -6.03
CA THR A 34 9.51 -12.23 -4.91
C THR A 34 8.27 -11.39 -5.15
N VAL A 35 7.12 -12.02 -5.36
CA VAL A 35 5.88 -11.33 -5.71
C VAL A 35 4.90 -11.37 -4.54
N MET A 36 4.28 -10.23 -4.26
CA MET A 36 3.23 -10.04 -3.27
C MET A 36 1.94 -9.60 -3.97
N PRO A 37 1.07 -10.54 -4.42
CA PRO A 37 -0.23 -10.18 -4.95
C PRO A 37 -1.10 -9.56 -3.85
N HIS A 38 -1.93 -8.58 -4.22
CA HIS A 38 -2.98 -8.08 -3.36
C HIS A 38 -4.16 -9.05 -3.34
N LEU A 39 -4.82 -9.19 -2.20
CA LEU A 39 -6.10 -9.86 -2.05
C LEU A 39 -7.03 -8.98 -1.22
N THR A 40 -8.29 -8.88 -1.64
CA THR A 40 -9.27 -8.00 -0.99
C THR A 40 -10.55 -8.75 -0.61
N CYS A 41 -11.25 -8.25 0.42
CA CYS A 41 -12.57 -8.76 0.81
C CYS A 41 -13.65 -8.46 -0.25
N VAL A 42 -13.51 -7.32 -0.95
CA VAL A 42 -14.57 -6.79 -1.82
C VAL A 42 -15.01 -7.76 -2.90
N GLY A 43 -16.33 -7.99 -2.98
CA GLY A 43 -16.95 -8.81 -4.01
C GLY A 43 -16.67 -10.32 -3.91
N HIS A 44 -16.24 -10.81 -2.74
CA HIS A 44 -15.97 -12.23 -2.49
C HIS A 44 -16.75 -12.78 -1.31
N SER A 45 -17.29 -13.99 -1.47
CA SER A 45 -17.73 -14.85 -0.38
C SER A 45 -16.52 -15.47 0.35
N ARG A 46 -16.74 -15.99 1.57
CA ARG A 46 -15.68 -16.73 2.30
C ARG A 46 -15.19 -17.95 1.55
N ALA A 47 -16.08 -18.64 0.84
CA ALA A 47 -15.73 -19.82 0.02
C ALA A 47 -14.76 -19.42 -1.11
N GLU A 48 -15.08 -18.38 -1.87
CA GLU A 48 -14.21 -17.85 -2.92
C GLU A 48 -12.84 -17.38 -2.38
N LEU A 49 -12.82 -16.75 -1.21
CA LEU A 49 -11.55 -16.31 -0.60
C LEU A 49 -10.67 -17.49 -0.17
N ARG A 50 -11.25 -18.60 0.31
CA ARG A 50 -10.51 -19.83 0.61
C ARG A 50 -9.94 -20.45 -0.66
N GLU A 51 -10.72 -20.56 -1.73
CA GLU A 51 -10.25 -21.07 -3.02
C GLU A 51 -9.15 -20.18 -3.63
N LEU A 52 -9.25 -18.87 -3.49
CA LEU A 52 -8.22 -17.93 -3.91
C LEU A 52 -6.92 -18.12 -3.10
N ALA A 53 -7.04 -18.30 -1.79
CA ALA A 53 -5.89 -18.60 -0.92
C ALA A 53 -5.19 -19.89 -1.36
N ASP A 54 -5.96 -20.95 -1.62
CA ASP A 54 -5.42 -22.24 -2.10
C ASP A 54 -4.69 -22.09 -3.44
N ARG A 55 -5.28 -21.34 -4.38
CA ARG A 55 -4.65 -21.09 -5.68
C ARG A 55 -3.37 -20.27 -5.57
N ILE A 56 -3.36 -19.24 -4.73
CA ILE A 56 -2.17 -18.42 -4.45
C ILE A 56 -1.08 -19.29 -3.83
N PHE A 57 -1.43 -20.12 -2.85
CA PHE A 57 -0.50 -21.03 -2.18
C PHE A 57 0.07 -22.09 -3.13
N ALA A 58 -0.78 -22.74 -3.92
CA ALA A 58 -0.40 -23.73 -4.95
C ALA A 58 0.49 -23.11 -6.04
N GLY A 59 0.26 -21.82 -6.39
CA GLY A 59 1.13 -21.05 -7.30
C GLY A 59 2.50 -20.69 -6.70
N GLY A 60 2.79 -21.14 -5.47
CA GLY A 60 4.07 -20.91 -4.78
C GLY A 60 4.24 -19.48 -4.27
N PHE A 61 3.17 -18.69 -4.17
CA PHE A 61 3.21 -17.39 -3.50
C PHE A 61 3.08 -17.59 -1.99
N ARG A 62 3.85 -16.82 -1.24
CA ARG A 62 3.83 -16.86 0.23
C ARG A 62 3.56 -15.49 0.85
N ASN A 63 3.69 -14.42 0.08
CA ASN A 63 3.49 -13.05 0.52
C ASN A 63 2.19 -12.50 -0.08
N ILE A 64 1.31 -11.93 0.73
CA ILE A 64 0.03 -11.35 0.28
C ILE A 64 -0.17 -10.00 0.94
N MET A 65 -0.50 -8.97 0.15
CA MET A 65 -1.03 -7.72 0.68
C MET A 65 -2.53 -7.88 0.89
N THR A 66 -2.93 -7.88 2.15
CA THR A 66 -4.29 -8.20 2.61
C THR A 66 -5.05 -6.92 2.91
N LEU A 67 -6.08 -6.63 2.12
CA LEU A 67 -6.82 -5.38 2.16
C LEU A 67 -8.33 -5.63 2.25
N ARG A 68 -9.08 -4.62 2.70
CA ARG A 68 -10.56 -4.64 2.58
C ARG A 68 -10.97 -4.54 1.11
N GLY A 69 -10.31 -3.67 0.39
CA GLY A 69 -10.68 -3.21 -0.94
C GLY A 69 -11.60 -1.99 -0.89
N ASP A 70 -11.59 -1.24 -1.99
CA ASP A 70 -12.44 -0.07 -2.16
C ASP A 70 -13.81 -0.47 -2.73
N PRO A 71 -14.85 0.35 -2.52
CA PRO A 71 -16.13 0.17 -3.18
C PRO A 71 -15.97 -0.01 -4.70
N PRO A 72 -16.82 -0.80 -5.35
CA PRO A 72 -16.84 -0.90 -6.81
C PRO A 72 -16.99 0.49 -7.46
N LYS A 73 -16.40 0.66 -8.64
CA LYS A 73 -16.43 1.93 -9.36
C LYS A 73 -17.90 2.39 -9.56
N GLY A 74 -18.21 3.56 -9.03
CA GLY A 74 -19.57 4.14 -9.07
C GLY A 74 -20.42 3.86 -7.82
N ALA A 75 -19.96 3.03 -6.88
CA ALA A 75 -20.57 2.87 -5.57
C ALA A 75 -19.94 3.85 -4.56
N SER A 76 -20.78 4.44 -3.71
CA SER A 76 -20.35 5.35 -2.63
C SER A 76 -19.93 4.62 -1.36
N GLU A 77 -20.37 3.37 -1.19
CA GLU A 77 -20.15 2.60 0.03
C GLU A 77 -19.68 1.18 -0.26
N PHE A 78 -18.88 0.65 0.67
CA PHE A 78 -18.44 -0.74 0.63
C PHE A 78 -19.63 -1.66 1.01
N THR A 79 -19.98 -2.56 0.09
CA THR A 79 -21.00 -3.57 0.32
C THR A 79 -20.35 -4.94 0.49
N VAL A 80 -20.66 -5.60 1.62
CA VAL A 80 -20.18 -6.96 1.88
C VAL A 80 -20.93 -7.93 0.95
N ALA A 81 -20.20 -8.82 0.28
CA ALA A 81 -20.82 -9.90 -0.49
C ALA A 81 -21.61 -10.85 0.44
N PRO A 82 -22.64 -11.55 -0.05
CA PRO A 82 -23.30 -12.58 0.74
C PRO A 82 -22.26 -13.54 1.34
N ASP A 83 -22.31 -13.78 2.65
CA ASP A 83 -21.32 -14.58 3.41
C ASP A 83 -19.85 -14.10 3.20
N GLY A 84 -19.65 -12.84 2.84
CA GLY A 84 -18.34 -12.23 2.64
C GLY A 84 -17.69 -11.75 3.94
N LEU A 85 -16.53 -11.10 3.79
CA LEU A 85 -15.78 -10.46 4.87
C LEU A 85 -15.93 -8.95 4.78
N ARG A 86 -16.09 -8.31 5.96
CA ARG A 86 -16.27 -6.86 6.04
C ARG A 86 -14.97 -6.09 6.18
N TYR A 87 -13.98 -6.68 6.86
CA TYR A 87 -12.75 -6.00 7.25
C TYR A 87 -11.50 -6.84 6.93
N ALA A 88 -10.40 -6.15 6.70
CA ALA A 88 -9.13 -6.80 6.38
C ALA A 88 -8.60 -7.73 7.49
N ASN A 89 -8.87 -7.45 8.76
CA ASN A 89 -8.49 -8.35 9.85
C ASN A 89 -9.18 -9.72 9.77
N GLU A 90 -10.44 -9.78 9.30
CA GLU A 90 -11.15 -11.04 9.07
C GLU A 90 -10.50 -11.84 7.93
N LEU A 91 -10.03 -11.15 6.88
CA LEU A 91 -9.30 -11.78 5.79
C LEU A 91 -7.93 -12.28 6.25
N VAL A 92 -7.22 -11.51 7.10
CA VAL A 92 -5.96 -11.98 7.73
C VAL A 92 -6.20 -13.27 8.50
N THR A 93 -7.23 -13.32 9.35
CA THR A 93 -7.61 -14.52 10.12
C THR A 93 -7.88 -15.70 9.18
N LEU A 94 -8.74 -15.54 8.17
CA LEU A 94 -9.08 -16.59 7.21
C LEU A 94 -7.84 -17.15 6.50
N LEU A 95 -6.94 -16.26 6.05
CA LEU A 95 -5.72 -16.66 5.36
C LEU A 95 -4.75 -17.41 6.29
N LYS A 96 -4.60 -16.96 7.54
CA LYS A 96 -3.76 -17.62 8.54
C LYS A 96 -4.29 -18.97 8.99
N GLU A 97 -5.59 -19.11 9.13
CA GLU A 97 -6.24 -20.39 9.41
C GLU A 97 -6.06 -21.39 8.25
N ARG A 98 -6.11 -20.91 7.00
CA ARG A 98 -6.01 -21.76 5.83
C ARG A 98 -4.57 -22.16 5.49
N HIS A 99 -3.65 -21.21 5.54
CA HIS A 99 -2.23 -21.39 5.26
C HIS A 99 -1.39 -20.55 6.25
N PRO A 100 -1.01 -21.11 7.41
CA PRO A 100 -0.24 -20.39 8.42
C PRO A 100 1.09 -19.81 7.94
N GLU A 101 1.64 -20.36 6.86
CA GLU A 101 2.92 -19.97 6.26
C GLU A 101 2.84 -18.63 5.48
N PHE A 102 1.66 -18.12 5.20
CA PHE A 102 1.55 -16.83 4.53
C PHE A 102 2.16 -15.71 5.36
N CYS A 103 3.02 -14.93 4.73
CA CYS A 103 3.46 -13.63 5.20
C CYS A 103 2.46 -12.57 4.71
N LEU A 104 1.69 -11.99 5.62
CA LEU A 104 0.59 -11.09 5.30
C LEU A 104 0.96 -9.64 5.62
N GLY A 105 1.00 -8.78 4.60
CA GLY A 105 1.07 -7.34 4.74
C GLY A 105 -0.33 -6.74 4.85
N VAL A 106 -0.46 -5.65 5.60
CA VAL A 106 -1.70 -4.88 5.73
C VAL A 106 -1.46 -3.38 5.58
N GLY A 107 -2.49 -2.63 5.17
CA GLY A 107 -2.42 -1.17 5.09
C GLY A 107 -2.56 -0.50 6.46
N GLY A 108 -1.76 0.57 6.69
CA GLY A 108 -1.90 1.50 7.79
C GLY A 108 -2.01 2.93 7.27
N TYR A 109 -2.66 3.83 8.02
CA TYR A 109 -2.93 5.21 7.58
C TYR A 109 -2.26 6.20 8.54
N PRO A 110 -1.11 6.81 8.16
CA PRO A 110 -0.41 7.74 9.04
C PRO A 110 -1.23 8.96 9.46
N GLU A 111 -2.14 9.41 8.59
CA GLU A 111 -3.03 10.55 8.82
C GLU A 111 -4.48 10.16 9.17
N ARG A 112 -4.81 8.88 9.27
CA ARG A 112 -6.12 8.30 9.52
C ARG A 112 -6.85 7.86 8.24
N HIS A 113 -7.48 6.70 8.30
CA HIS A 113 -8.40 6.24 7.25
C HIS A 113 -9.61 7.18 7.14
N PRO A 114 -10.02 7.64 5.94
CA PRO A 114 -11.15 8.58 5.79
C PRO A 114 -12.45 8.15 6.46
N GLU A 115 -12.74 6.86 6.47
CA GLU A 115 -13.96 6.30 7.10
C GLU A 115 -13.80 6.07 8.62
N ALA A 116 -12.61 6.19 9.20
CA ALA A 116 -12.44 6.03 10.64
C ALA A 116 -12.94 7.28 11.38
N PRO A 117 -13.68 7.14 12.48
CA PRO A 117 -14.19 8.29 13.23
C PRO A 117 -13.06 9.11 13.88
N SER A 118 -11.98 8.47 14.30
CA SER A 118 -10.79 9.12 14.85
C SER A 118 -9.52 8.34 14.54
N LEU A 119 -8.36 8.96 14.76
CA LEU A 119 -7.05 8.31 14.59
C LEU A 119 -6.87 7.15 15.59
N GLU A 120 -7.35 7.31 16.82
CA GLU A 120 -7.30 6.27 17.85
C GLU A 120 -8.04 5.01 17.40
N VAL A 121 -9.26 5.18 16.86
CA VAL A 121 -10.07 4.06 16.36
C VAL A 121 -9.39 3.40 15.16
N ASP A 122 -8.77 4.17 14.26
CA ASP A 122 -8.04 3.61 13.12
C ASP A 122 -6.82 2.80 13.56
N LEU A 123 -6.08 3.29 14.55
CA LEU A 123 -4.96 2.56 15.16
C LEU A 123 -5.41 1.28 15.87
N ASP A 124 -6.58 1.29 16.53
CA ASP A 124 -7.16 0.08 17.11
C ASP A 124 -7.58 -0.93 16.03
N HIS A 125 -8.08 -0.46 14.88
CA HIS A 125 -8.33 -1.30 13.71
C HIS A 125 -7.03 -1.89 13.15
N LEU A 126 -5.94 -1.11 13.10
CA LEU A 126 -4.64 -1.61 12.69
C LEU A 126 -4.11 -2.66 13.67
N LYS A 127 -4.24 -2.42 14.97
CA LYS A 127 -3.87 -3.40 16.01
C LYS A 127 -4.58 -4.74 15.80
N ARG A 128 -5.90 -4.72 15.52
CA ARG A 128 -6.66 -5.95 15.25
C ARG A 128 -6.13 -6.71 14.03
N LYS A 129 -5.67 -6.01 12.98
CA LYS A 129 -5.05 -6.65 11.81
C LYS A 129 -3.74 -7.35 12.18
N VAL A 130 -2.93 -6.71 13.02
CA VAL A 130 -1.66 -7.28 13.50
C VAL A 130 -1.92 -8.46 14.44
N ASP A 131 -2.85 -8.35 15.37
CA ASP A 131 -3.23 -9.43 16.28
C ASP A 131 -3.82 -10.65 15.56
N ALA A 132 -4.48 -10.44 14.42
CA ALA A 132 -4.96 -11.49 13.55
C ALA A 132 -3.83 -12.24 12.81
N GLY A 133 -2.58 -11.75 12.84
CA GLY A 133 -1.41 -12.39 12.27
C GLY A 133 -0.76 -11.67 11.08
N ALA A 134 -1.03 -10.37 10.89
CA ALA A 134 -0.27 -9.61 9.91
C ALA A 134 1.20 -9.49 10.33
N ALA A 135 2.11 -9.72 9.38
CA ALA A 135 3.55 -9.76 9.60
C ALA A 135 4.22 -8.37 9.46
N PHE A 136 3.62 -7.46 8.71
CA PHE A 136 4.09 -6.09 8.54
C PHE A 136 2.97 -5.16 8.09
N VAL A 137 3.22 -3.87 8.21
CA VAL A 137 2.31 -2.80 7.76
C VAL A 137 2.99 -2.06 6.62
N THR A 138 2.27 -1.79 5.53
CA THR A 138 2.67 -0.79 4.52
C THR A 138 1.77 0.44 4.70
N THR A 139 2.36 1.63 4.78
CA THR A 139 1.54 2.81 5.01
C THR A 139 0.84 3.29 3.73
N GLN A 140 -0.30 3.95 3.91
CA GLN A 140 -0.86 4.82 2.88
C GLN A 140 0.09 6.00 2.63
N LEU A 141 -0.13 6.73 1.53
CA LEU A 141 0.66 7.90 1.14
C LEU A 141 0.71 8.94 2.27
N PHE A 142 1.86 9.55 2.43
CA PHE A 142 2.11 10.74 3.23
C PHE A 142 3.28 11.51 2.58
N PHE A 143 3.39 12.81 2.83
CA PHE A 143 4.38 13.68 2.18
C PHE A 143 5.21 14.48 3.18
N ASP A 144 4.92 14.35 4.47
CA ASP A 144 5.69 14.88 5.60
C ASP A 144 6.14 13.71 6.50
N ASN A 145 7.45 13.51 6.63
CA ASN A 145 8.01 12.40 7.41
C ASN A 145 7.68 12.50 8.90
N ALA A 146 7.44 13.69 9.44
CA ALA A 146 6.99 13.84 10.81
C ALA A 146 5.65 13.14 11.08
N VAL A 147 4.78 13.02 10.07
CA VAL A 147 3.53 12.26 10.14
C VAL A 147 3.81 10.77 10.34
N TYR A 148 4.76 10.22 9.57
CA TYR A 148 5.15 8.82 9.69
C TYR A 148 5.78 8.53 11.06
N TYR A 149 6.67 9.38 11.55
CA TYR A 149 7.31 9.17 12.85
C TYR A 149 6.29 9.14 13.97
N ARG A 150 5.38 10.11 14.02
CA ARG A 150 4.27 10.12 15.00
C ARG A 150 3.40 8.87 14.91
N PHE A 151 3.08 8.43 13.69
CA PHE A 151 2.30 7.21 13.47
C PHE A 151 3.03 5.97 14.02
N VAL A 152 4.32 5.82 13.76
CA VAL A 152 5.12 4.72 14.30
C VAL A 152 5.11 4.74 15.83
N ASP A 153 5.35 5.89 16.45
CA ASP A 153 5.32 6.04 17.91
C ASP A 153 3.97 5.63 18.50
N GLN A 154 2.87 6.08 17.89
CA GLN A 154 1.52 5.73 18.31
C GLN A 154 1.22 4.23 18.12
N CYS A 155 1.72 3.61 17.06
CA CYS A 155 1.63 2.16 16.84
C CYS A 155 2.41 1.41 17.93
N ARG A 156 3.64 1.84 18.24
CA ARG A 156 4.47 1.21 19.29
C ARG A 156 3.82 1.32 20.66
N ALA A 157 3.25 2.47 20.99
CA ALA A 157 2.51 2.68 22.24
C ALA A 157 1.28 1.74 22.38
N ARG A 158 0.73 1.25 21.26
CA ARG A 158 -0.37 0.26 21.22
C ARG A 158 0.11 -1.19 21.13
N GLY A 159 1.42 -1.45 21.23
CA GLY A 159 1.99 -2.79 21.13
C GLY A 159 1.99 -3.37 19.71
N ILE A 160 1.93 -2.53 18.69
CA ILE A 160 2.17 -2.93 17.30
C ILE A 160 3.68 -2.96 17.09
N THR A 161 4.30 -4.14 17.11
CA THR A 161 5.75 -4.34 17.05
C THR A 161 6.27 -4.75 15.67
N VAL A 162 5.39 -5.17 14.77
CA VAL A 162 5.76 -5.57 13.41
C VAL A 162 6.39 -4.41 12.62
N PRO A 163 7.20 -4.68 11.59
CA PRO A 163 7.74 -3.63 10.73
C PRO A 163 6.64 -2.75 10.12
N ILE A 164 6.88 -1.45 10.08
CA ILE A 164 6.00 -0.48 9.43
C ILE A 164 6.79 0.13 8.27
N VAL A 165 6.47 -0.30 7.06
CA VAL A 165 7.15 0.09 5.83
C VAL A 165 6.47 1.34 5.26
N PRO A 166 7.16 2.48 5.14
CA PRO A 166 6.60 3.69 4.57
C PRO A 166 6.28 3.51 3.08
N GLY A 167 5.07 3.87 2.69
CA GLY A 167 4.62 3.88 1.31
C GLY A 167 4.86 5.24 0.67
N ILE A 168 5.70 5.31 -0.35
CA ILE A 168 6.16 6.53 -1.00
C ILE A 168 5.69 6.58 -2.44
N MET A 169 5.18 7.72 -2.87
CA MET A 169 4.77 7.97 -4.26
C MET A 169 5.46 9.23 -4.79
N PRO A 170 6.24 9.15 -5.88
CA PRO A 170 6.72 10.35 -6.54
C PRO A 170 5.57 11.11 -7.18
N VAL A 171 5.55 12.43 -7.01
CA VAL A 171 4.52 13.28 -7.62
C VAL A 171 4.86 13.52 -9.08
N LEU A 172 4.05 13.00 -9.99
CA LEU A 172 4.26 13.15 -11.44
C LEU A 172 3.28 14.15 -12.08
N SER A 173 2.27 14.58 -11.33
CA SER A 173 1.28 15.56 -11.76
C SER A 173 0.58 16.15 -10.54
N LEU A 174 0.51 17.49 -10.46
CA LEU A 174 -0.18 18.18 -9.37
C LEU A 174 -1.66 17.78 -9.31
N LYS A 175 -2.36 17.79 -10.43
CA LYS A 175 -3.78 17.40 -10.50
C LYS A 175 -4.03 15.97 -10.05
N GLN A 176 -3.14 15.03 -10.44
CA GLN A 176 -3.28 13.63 -10.08
C GLN A 176 -3.05 13.43 -8.58
N ILE A 177 -2.01 14.06 -8.00
CA ILE A 177 -1.73 13.89 -6.58
C ILE A 177 -2.77 14.54 -5.69
N GLN A 178 -3.30 15.69 -6.03
CA GLN A 178 -4.42 16.32 -5.33
C GLN A 178 -5.65 15.43 -5.30
N ARG A 179 -5.96 14.74 -6.41
CA ARG A 179 -7.04 13.76 -6.45
C ARG A 179 -6.75 12.54 -5.55
N PHE A 180 -5.52 12.01 -5.56
CA PHE A 180 -5.19 10.85 -4.72
C PHE A 180 -5.25 11.20 -3.24
N THR A 181 -4.68 12.33 -2.84
CA THR A 181 -4.70 12.78 -1.45
C THR A 181 -6.11 13.06 -0.93
N SER A 182 -6.99 13.63 -1.76
CA SER A 182 -8.41 13.81 -1.39
C SER A 182 -9.15 12.48 -1.18
N MET A 183 -8.74 11.41 -1.86
CA MET A 183 -9.37 10.07 -1.71
C MET A 183 -8.85 9.31 -0.49
N CYS A 184 -7.55 9.44 -0.18
CA CYS A 184 -6.92 8.68 0.89
C CYS A 184 -6.72 9.46 2.20
N GLY A 185 -7.06 10.75 2.23
CA GLY A 185 -6.94 11.60 3.40
C GLY A 185 -5.51 12.08 3.71
N ALA A 186 -4.57 11.92 2.76
CA ALA A 186 -3.22 12.42 2.94
C ALA A 186 -3.10 13.92 2.68
N THR A 187 -2.20 14.58 3.39
CA THR A 187 -1.95 16.03 3.29
C THR A 187 -0.71 16.32 2.46
N LEU A 188 -0.81 17.28 1.54
CA LEU A 188 0.35 17.82 0.82
C LEU A 188 0.94 18.99 1.59
N PRO A 189 2.25 18.96 1.94
CA PRO A 189 2.90 20.12 2.57
C PRO A 189 2.84 21.35 1.68
N ALA A 190 2.62 22.52 2.27
CA ALA A 190 2.53 23.79 1.53
C ALA A 190 3.79 24.09 0.71
N THR A 191 4.96 23.68 1.19
CA THR A 191 6.24 23.80 0.49
C THR A 191 6.29 22.95 -0.77
N LEU A 192 5.74 21.73 -0.74
CA LEU A 192 5.63 20.88 -1.92
C LEU A 192 4.64 21.47 -2.93
N ILE A 193 3.48 21.89 -2.47
CA ILE A 193 2.47 22.53 -3.33
C ILE A 193 3.07 23.72 -4.08
N LYS A 194 3.73 24.67 -3.37
CA LYS A 194 4.37 25.84 -3.99
C LYS A 194 5.39 25.47 -5.05
N ARG A 195 6.23 24.45 -4.81
CA ARG A 195 7.22 23.98 -5.79
C ARG A 195 6.56 23.38 -7.02
N LEU A 196 5.49 22.61 -6.85
CA LEU A 196 4.73 22.01 -7.97
C LEU A 196 3.95 23.05 -8.76
N GLU A 197 3.35 24.04 -8.10
CA GLU A 197 2.63 25.16 -8.74
C GLU A 197 3.58 26.04 -9.56
N ALA A 198 4.77 26.34 -9.03
CA ALA A 198 5.80 27.08 -9.75
C ALA A 198 6.30 26.36 -11.02
N ALA A 199 6.12 25.04 -11.08
CA ALA A 199 6.50 24.20 -12.22
C ALA A 199 5.31 23.81 -13.12
N ALA A 200 4.09 24.26 -12.82
CA ALA A 200 2.85 23.71 -13.39
C ALA A 200 2.80 23.72 -14.94
N ASP A 201 3.40 24.71 -15.58
CA ASP A 201 3.44 24.83 -17.05
C ASP A 201 4.47 23.88 -17.71
N HIS A 202 5.30 23.21 -16.92
CA HIS A 202 6.38 22.34 -17.40
C HIS A 202 6.29 20.95 -16.76
N ALA A 203 5.62 20.01 -17.42
CA ALA A 203 5.36 18.66 -16.89
C ALA A 203 6.64 17.92 -16.45
N GLU A 204 7.73 18.07 -17.19
CA GLU A 204 9.02 17.46 -16.84
C GLU A 204 9.62 18.05 -15.54
N VAL A 205 9.43 19.34 -15.30
CA VAL A 205 9.88 20.00 -14.07
C VAL A 205 9.04 19.55 -12.89
N VAL A 206 7.73 19.36 -13.08
CA VAL A 206 6.83 18.77 -12.06
C VAL A 206 7.31 17.37 -11.67
N GLU A 207 7.64 16.51 -12.66
CA GLU A 207 8.18 15.17 -12.40
C GLU A 207 9.52 15.24 -11.63
N MET A 208 10.43 16.13 -12.02
CA MET A 208 11.70 16.34 -11.32
C MET A 208 11.49 16.74 -9.86
N VAL A 209 10.63 17.73 -9.59
CA VAL A 209 10.29 18.17 -8.23
C VAL A 209 9.71 17.02 -7.41
N GLY A 210 8.81 16.22 -7.99
CA GLY A 210 8.18 15.12 -7.28
C GLY A 210 9.11 13.93 -7.01
N VAL A 211 10.02 13.63 -7.93
CA VAL A 211 11.07 12.62 -7.74
C VAL A 211 12.08 13.06 -6.69
N ASP A 212 12.56 14.32 -6.77
CA ASP A 212 13.47 14.90 -5.78
C ASP A 212 12.86 14.89 -4.36
N TRP A 213 11.58 15.26 -4.24
CA TRP A 213 10.87 15.18 -2.97
C TRP A 213 10.86 13.74 -2.40
N ALA A 214 10.52 12.76 -3.23
CA ALA A 214 10.48 11.36 -2.81
C ALA A 214 11.85 10.82 -2.43
N ILE A 215 12.93 11.20 -3.14
CA ILE A 215 14.31 10.82 -2.79
C ILE A 215 14.69 11.36 -1.41
N ASN A 216 14.44 12.66 -1.16
CA ASN A 216 14.76 13.28 0.13
C ASN A 216 13.92 12.67 1.25
N GLN A 217 12.65 12.38 1.00
CA GLN A 217 11.77 11.70 1.93
C GLN A 217 12.31 10.32 2.30
N ILE A 218 12.70 9.50 1.33
CA ILE A 218 13.26 8.16 1.54
C ILE A 218 14.58 8.22 2.32
N ARG A 219 15.50 9.11 1.93
CA ARG A 219 16.79 9.27 2.61
C ARG A 219 16.61 9.61 4.09
N ASP A 220 15.73 10.54 4.37
CA ASP A 220 15.43 10.95 5.75
C ASP A 220 14.77 9.80 6.54
N LEU A 221 13.80 9.09 5.97
CA LEU A 221 13.16 7.94 6.59
C LEU A 221 14.16 6.83 6.95
N LEU A 222 15.06 6.48 6.02
CA LEU A 222 16.09 5.47 6.25
C LEU A 222 17.10 5.92 7.32
N ALA A 223 17.51 7.19 7.31
CA ALA A 223 18.39 7.76 8.34
C ALA A 223 17.76 7.72 9.76
N HIS A 224 16.42 7.74 9.83
CA HIS A 224 15.67 7.63 11.08
C HIS A 224 15.18 6.21 11.40
N GLY A 225 15.74 5.19 10.75
CA GLY A 225 15.52 3.79 11.11
C GLY A 225 14.26 3.15 10.53
N ALA A 226 13.67 3.71 9.47
CA ALA A 226 12.64 2.99 8.73
C ALA A 226 13.20 1.66 8.19
N PRO A 227 12.43 0.54 8.24
CA PRO A 227 12.92 -0.79 7.87
C PRO A 227 13.18 -0.98 6.38
N GLY A 228 12.87 0.02 5.57
CA GLY A 228 12.91 0.05 4.13
C GLY A 228 11.81 0.99 3.63
N TYR A 229 11.43 0.89 2.36
CA TYR A 229 10.34 1.68 1.78
C TYR A 229 9.61 0.89 0.70
N HIS A 230 8.32 1.20 0.49
CA HIS A 230 7.51 0.65 -0.59
C HIS A 230 7.16 1.76 -1.59
N LEU A 231 7.47 1.54 -2.88
CA LEU A 231 7.22 2.54 -3.93
C LEU A 231 5.88 2.30 -4.63
N TYR A 232 5.03 3.32 -4.64
CA TYR A 232 3.80 3.36 -5.45
C TYR A 232 4.10 4.01 -6.81
N ILE A 233 4.59 3.24 -7.76
CA ILE A 233 5.03 3.74 -9.08
C ILE A 233 3.95 3.68 -10.17
N LEU A 234 2.85 2.99 -9.95
CA LEU A 234 1.69 2.90 -10.87
C LEU A 234 2.09 2.61 -12.33
N ASN A 235 3.01 1.67 -12.54
CA ASN A 235 3.56 1.29 -13.85
C ASN A 235 4.31 2.42 -14.59
N ARG A 236 4.85 3.41 -13.87
CA ARG A 236 5.66 4.52 -14.41
C ARG A 236 7.15 4.20 -14.34
N ALA A 237 7.64 3.40 -15.29
CA ALA A 237 9.03 2.94 -15.30
C ALA A 237 10.06 4.09 -15.26
N LYS A 238 9.82 5.21 -15.99
CA LYS A 238 10.70 6.39 -15.97
C LYS A 238 10.89 6.94 -14.56
N ALA A 239 9.82 7.07 -13.79
CA ALA A 239 9.88 7.55 -12.41
C ALA A 239 10.63 6.58 -11.49
N ALA A 240 10.41 5.27 -11.65
CA ALA A 240 11.12 4.25 -10.90
C ALA A 240 12.63 4.29 -11.16
N LEU A 241 13.05 4.43 -12.42
CA LEU A 241 14.46 4.55 -12.80
C LEU A 241 15.10 5.83 -12.25
N ALA A 242 14.38 6.97 -12.32
CA ALA A 242 14.85 8.22 -11.77
C ALA A 242 15.05 8.16 -10.24
N LEU A 243 14.10 7.55 -9.51
CA LEU A 243 14.23 7.31 -8.08
C LEU A 243 15.43 6.41 -7.77
N SER A 244 15.60 5.30 -8.52
CA SER A 244 16.70 4.38 -8.32
C SER A 244 18.06 5.07 -8.51
N ALA A 245 18.21 5.85 -9.58
CA ALA A 245 19.43 6.59 -9.85
C ALA A 245 19.72 7.62 -8.75
N GLY A 246 18.70 8.38 -8.32
CA GLY A 246 18.87 9.38 -7.28
C GLY A 246 19.14 8.80 -5.89
N LEU A 247 18.67 7.58 -5.59
CA LEU A 247 18.96 6.92 -4.30
C LEU A 247 20.34 6.25 -4.27
N ALA A 248 20.89 5.91 -5.43
CA ALA A 248 22.24 5.34 -5.55
C ALA A 248 23.37 6.39 -5.51
N ALA A 249 23.07 7.66 -5.78
CA ALA A 249 23.99 8.78 -5.72
C ALA A 249 24.14 9.33 -4.30
#